data_55a515d260c27119b4a5b14dcfd46463
#
_entry.id   55a515d260c27119b4a5b14dcfd46463
#
_cell.length_a   1.000
_cell.length_b   1.000
_cell.length_c   1.000
_cell.angle_alpha   90.00
_cell.angle_beta   90.00
_cell.angle_gamma   90.00
#
_symmetry.space_group_name_H-M   'P 1'
#
loop_
_entity.id
_entity.type
_entity.pdbx_description
1 polymer ?
#
loop_
_entity_poly.entity_id
_entity_poly.type
_entity_poly.pdbx_seq_one_letter_code
_entity_poly.pdbx_strand_id
1 'polypeptide(L)'
;MIFFGSFVSFVVKKSFIDLRLLKIMSEQIVNHFAIPYQYPVCWGKQIFTGADSTLEAFLRESCFALRPVPVLVFLDEGFAAAWPEVASDIVRWCHAHADLVSLRGEPQLLPGGEICKRGLGVPQKVMVTAQKVHLCRQSQIWAIGGGAFLDAVGLGAALFHRGIALLRFPTTSLAQCDSGVGVKNGCNLGGVKNLAGVFAPPLGVINDPVFLTTLSQRDWLCGIAEAFKVAIIEDLPFLHWLAKHARPLQGRHLSVMAYMLKRCAALHVQHIQNGGDPFEFGSARPLDFGHWSAHKLESMSRFALKHGEAVSIGIAIDLKYAAAVGLISNADAEFCLHALQNLTFPYGRAL
;
A
#
# COMPACT_ATOMS: atom_id res chain seq x y z
N MET A 1 19.09 33.31 28.25
CA MET A 1 20.12 33.81 27.33
C MET A 1 20.91 32.59 26.82
N ILE A 2 20.96 32.43 25.46
CA ILE A 2 21.76 31.42 24.73
C ILE A 2 21.21 29.99 24.81
N PHE A 3 20.54 29.50 23.78
CA PHE A 3 20.99 28.89 22.53
C PHE A 3 19.82 28.77 21.53
N PHE A 4 19.73 29.70 20.60
CA PHE A 4 19.04 29.52 19.33
C PHE A 4 20.09 29.77 18.24
N GLY A 5 20.64 28.74 17.71
CA GLY A 5 21.57 28.85 16.59
C GLY A 5 22.01 27.50 16.12
N SER A 6 21.56 27.11 14.92
CA SER A 6 22.02 25.99 14.10
C SER A 6 20.94 24.99 13.75
N PHE A 7 19.95 25.39 12.99
CA PHE A 7 19.17 24.48 12.17
C PHE A 7 18.38 25.24 11.09
N VAL A 8 19.02 25.85 10.13
CA VAL A 8 18.46 26.09 8.79
C VAL A 8 19.61 26.40 7.84
N SER A 9 20.26 25.39 7.30
CA SER A 9 20.98 25.52 6.05
C SER A 9 20.32 24.62 5.02
N PHE A 10 19.11 24.97 4.63
CA PHE A 10 18.51 24.47 3.42
C PHE A 10 18.88 25.40 2.28
N VAL A 11 19.66 24.91 1.34
CA VAL A 11 19.97 25.59 0.08
C VAL A 11 18.66 25.83 -0.67
N VAL A 12 18.07 26.99 -0.51
CA VAL A 12 17.06 27.49 -1.42
C VAL A 12 17.79 27.85 -2.71
N LYS A 13 17.72 26.98 -3.72
CA LYS A 13 17.99 27.42 -5.09
C LYS A 13 17.06 28.59 -5.40
N LYS A 14 17.60 29.78 -5.49
CA LYS A 14 16.89 30.94 -6.01
C LYS A 14 16.48 30.64 -7.45
N SER A 15 15.23 30.22 -7.67
CA SER A 15 14.62 30.35 -8.97
C SER A 15 14.34 31.83 -9.16
N PHE A 16 14.90 32.40 -10.23
CA PHE A 16 14.59 33.79 -10.64
C PHE A 16 13.10 33.86 -10.94
N ILE A 17 12.35 34.48 -10.06
CA ILE A 17 10.95 34.83 -10.31
C ILE A 17 10.99 35.93 -11.38
N ASP A 18 10.36 35.70 -12.54
CA ASP A 18 10.21 36.73 -13.57
C ASP A 18 9.36 37.84 -13.02
N LEU A 19 10.01 38.96 -12.69
CA LEU A 19 9.40 40.20 -12.16
C LEU A 19 8.33 40.82 -13.08
N ARG A 20 8.16 40.29 -14.30
CA ARG A 20 7.12 40.75 -15.24
C ARG A 20 5.73 40.28 -14.91
N LEU A 21 5.59 39.16 -14.12
CA LEU A 21 4.30 38.64 -13.65
C LEU A 21 3.76 39.42 -12.43
N LEU A 22 4.61 40.18 -11.73
CA LEU A 22 4.20 40.96 -10.52
C LEU A 22 3.39 42.21 -10.84
N LYS A 23 3.23 42.59 -12.11
CA LYS A 23 2.63 43.90 -12.50
C LYS A 23 1.11 43.89 -12.71
N ILE A 24 0.41 42.73 -12.58
CA ILE A 24 -1.02 42.62 -12.91
C ILE A 24 -1.92 42.33 -11.70
N MET A 25 -1.37 42.01 -10.52
CA MET A 25 -2.19 41.61 -9.36
C MET A 25 -1.76 42.38 -8.10
N SER A 26 -2.32 43.58 -7.91
CA SER A 26 -1.91 44.50 -6.84
C SER A 26 -2.33 44.09 -5.41
N GLU A 27 -3.01 42.92 -5.21
CA GLU A 27 -3.47 42.49 -3.89
C GLU A 27 -3.37 40.97 -3.65
N GLN A 28 -2.55 40.22 -4.41
CA GLN A 28 -2.36 38.76 -4.20
C GLN A 28 -0.99 38.47 -3.61
N ILE A 29 -1.01 37.66 -2.54
CA ILE A 29 0.19 37.01 -2.02
C ILE A 29 0.18 35.57 -2.56
N VAL A 30 1.11 35.25 -3.47
CA VAL A 30 1.25 33.90 -4.01
C VAL A 30 2.33 33.16 -3.23
N ASN A 31 1.94 32.07 -2.60
CA ASN A 31 2.85 31.19 -1.88
C ASN A 31 3.22 29.97 -2.74
N HIS A 32 4.52 29.76 -2.98
CA HIS A 32 5.06 28.62 -3.69
C HIS A 32 5.98 27.82 -2.78
N PHE A 33 5.63 26.56 -2.52
CA PHE A 33 6.50 25.62 -1.81
C PHE A 33 6.33 24.21 -2.37
N ALA A 34 7.36 23.38 -2.23
CA ALA A 34 7.33 21.96 -2.57
C ALA A 34 7.67 21.14 -1.34
N ILE A 35 6.93 20.06 -1.13
CA ILE A 35 7.20 19.08 -0.08
C ILE A 35 7.73 17.81 -0.76
N PRO A 36 9.05 17.49 -0.63
CA PRO A 36 9.57 16.25 -1.16
C PRO A 36 9.07 15.08 -0.30
N TYR A 37 8.46 14.08 -0.94
CA TYR A 37 8.15 12.79 -0.31
C TYR A 37 9.17 11.75 -0.73
N GLN A 38 9.65 10.99 0.25
CA GLN A 38 10.48 9.81 0.02
C GLN A 38 10.11 8.75 1.04
N TYR A 39 9.80 7.55 0.58
CA TYR A 39 9.58 6.40 1.44
C TYR A 39 10.14 5.13 0.81
N PRO A 40 10.89 4.31 1.56
CA PRO A 40 11.40 3.04 1.07
C PRO A 40 10.34 1.94 1.16
N VAL A 41 10.41 0.98 0.23
CA VAL A 41 9.73 -0.30 0.30
C VAL A 41 10.79 -1.37 0.54
N CYS A 42 10.87 -1.86 1.76
CA CYS A 42 11.85 -2.82 2.22
C CYS A 42 11.30 -4.25 2.21
N TRP A 43 12.19 -5.23 2.12
CA TRP A 43 11.84 -6.66 2.09
C TRP A 43 12.69 -7.41 3.10
N GLY A 44 12.04 -7.94 4.13
CA GLY A 44 12.64 -8.76 5.17
C GLY A 44 12.08 -10.18 5.19
N LYS A 45 12.47 -10.93 6.20
CA LYS A 45 11.99 -12.30 6.45
C LYS A 45 11.91 -12.54 7.94
N GLN A 46 10.69 -12.83 8.46
CA GLN A 46 10.44 -13.00 9.89
C GLN A 46 10.90 -11.78 10.71
N ILE A 47 10.52 -10.60 10.26
CA ILE A 47 11.02 -9.29 10.69
C ILE A 47 10.88 -9.00 12.19
N PHE A 48 9.95 -9.67 12.89
CA PHE A 48 9.74 -9.49 14.33
C PHE A 48 10.41 -10.58 15.19
N THR A 49 11.10 -11.56 14.60
CA THR A 49 11.73 -12.65 15.36
C THR A 49 13.19 -12.38 15.76
N GLY A 50 13.75 -11.27 15.32
CA GLY A 50 15.17 -10.92 15.57
C GLY A 50 16.19 -11.62 14.66
N ALA A 51 15.70 -12.46 13.72
CA ALA A 51 16.57 -13.11 12.73
C ALA A 51 16.87 -12.23 11.50
N ASP A 52 16.11 -11.16 11.33
CA ASP A 52 16.19 -10.23 10.20
C ASP A 52 16.41 -8.81 10.70
N SER A 53 17.37 -8.10 10.11
CA SER A 53 17.75 -6.74 10.51
C SER A 53 17.05 -5.64 9.68
N THR A 54 16.13 -5.99 8.77
CA THR A 54 15.53 -5.01 7.85
C THR A 54 14.80 -3.89 8.59
N LEU A 55 13.99 -4.21 9.60
CA LEU A 55 13.25 -3.22 10.37
C LEU A 55 14.20 -2.38 11.24
N GLU A 56 15.21 -3.02 11.86
CA GLU A 56 16.24 -2.32 12.64
C GLU A 56 17.03 -1.34 11.77
N ALA A 57 17.53 -1.79 10.62
CA ALA A 57 18.28 -0.95 9.68
C ALA A 57 17.41 0.23 9.21
N PHE A 58 16.17 -0.01 8.81
CA PHE A 58 15.23 1.05 8.44
C PHE A 58 15.09 2.11 9.54
N LEU A 59 14.90 1.69 10.79
CA LEU A 59 14.72 2.62 11.90
C LEU A 59 16.03 3.36 12.26
N ARG A 60 17.19 2.73 12.12
CA ARG A 60 18.50 3.38 12.36
C ARG A 60 18.84 4.42 11.31
N GLU A 61 18.55 4.13 10.05
CA GLU A 61 18.79 5.03 8.91
C GLU A 61 17.81 6.21 8.84
N SER A 62 16.62 6.05 9.43
CA SER A 62 15.62 7.10 9.44
C SER A 62 15.97 8.23 10.41
N CYS A 63 15.84 9.48 9.94
CA CYS A 63 16.07 10.68 10.76
C CYS A 63 14.83 11.03 11.57
N PHE A 64 14.76 10.59 12.82
CA PHE A 64 13.65 10.95 13.73
C PHE A 64 14.10 12.01 14.75
N ALA A 65 13.17 12.92 15.06
CA ALA A 65 13.41 13.96 16.05
C ALA A 65 13.45 13.43 17.48
N LEU A 66 12.79 12.30 17.74
CA LEU A 66 12.76 11.61 19.04
C LEU A 66 13.42 10.24 18.93
N ARG A 67 14.21 9.87 19.92
CA ARG A 67 14.72 8.51 20.13
C ARG A 67 14.75 8.22 21.64
N PRO A 68 14.20 7.08 22.07
CA PRO A 68 13.40 6.13 21.29
C PRO A 68 12.10 6.74 20.76
N VAL A 69 11.70 6.35 19.55
CA VAL A 69 10.47 6.84 18.91
C VAL A 69 9.25 6.21 19.58
N PRO A 70 8.26 6.98 20.06
CA PRO A 70 7.02 6.42 20.57
C PRO A 70 6.23 5.75 19.45
N VAL A 71 5.85 4.48 19.62
CA VAL A 71 5.15 3.67 18.62
C VAL A 71 3.86 3.09 19.18
N LEU A 72 2.78 3.19 18.43
CA LEU A 72 1.53 2.46 18.67
C LEU A 72 1.28 1.50 17.52
N VAL A 73 1.01 0.23 17.84
CA VAL A 73 0.81 -0.84 16.87
C VAL A 73 -0.67 -1.14 16.73
N PHE A 74 -1.16 -1.18 15.49
CA PHE A 74 -2.47 -1.72 15.12
C PHE A 74 -2.30 -2.98 14.31
N LEU A 75 -3.00 -4.05 14.69
CA LEU A 75 -2.86 -5.39 14.16
C LEU A 75 -4.22 -5.90 13.69
N ASP A 76 -4.26 -6.42 12.46
CA ASP A 76 -5.43 -7.07 11.86
C ASP A 76 -5.80 -8.33 12.64
N GLU A 77 -7.04 -8.41 13.18
CA GLU A 77 -7.53 -9.55 13.94
C GLU A 77 -7.45 -10.87 13.19
N GLY A 78 -7.72 -10.85 11.87
CA GLY A 78 -7.64 -12.05 11.03
C GLY A 78 -6.20 -12.54 10.87
N PHE A 79 -5.26 -11.62 10.71
CA PHE A 79 -3.85 -11.97 10.67
C PHE A 79 -3.33 -12.45 12.03
N ALA A 80 -3.72 -11.79 13.13
CA ALA A 80 -3.34 -12.21 14.48
C ALA A 80 -3.89 -13.60 14.83
N ALA A 81 -5.12 -13.91 14.41
CA ALA A 81 -5.71 -15.24 14.59
C ALA A 81 -4.97 -16.33 13.79
N ALA A 82 -4.48 -15.99 12.57
CA ALA A 82 -3.71 -16.91 11.72
C ALA A 82 -2.25 -17.03 12.16
N TRP A 83 -1.73 -16.06 12.92
CA TRP A 83 -0.37 -16.02 13.47
C TRP A 83 -0.40 -15.65 14.95
N PRO A 84 -0.75 -16.58 15.87
CA PRO A 84 -1.01 -16.27 17.27
C PRO A 84 0.15 -15.59 18.01
N GLU A 85 1.39 -15.89 17.63
CA GLU A 85 2.59 -15.35 18.28
C GLU A 85 2.95 -13.93 17.85
N VAL A 86 2.32 -13.39 16.78
CA VAL A 86 2.76 -12.13 16.16
C VAL A 86 2.72 -10.95 17.14
N ALA A 87 1.70 -10.86 17.98
CA ALA A 87 1.60 -9.77 18.95
C ALA A 87 2.74 -9.82 19.98
N SER A 88 3.04 -11.02 20.50
CA SER A 88 4.13 -11.23 21.45
C SER A 88 5.50 -11.05 20.79
N ASP A 89 5.65 -11.46 19.52
CA ASP A 89 6.87 -11.22 18.74
C ASP A 89 7.15 -9.72 18.57
N ILE A 90 6.14 -8.94 18.23
CA ILE A 90 6.24 -7.47 18.13
C ILE A 90 6.66 -6.85 19.46
N VAL A 91 6.04 -7.25 20.57
CA VAL A 91 6.38 -6.73 21.91
C VAL A 91 7.82 -7.08 22.27
N ARG A 92 8.24 -8.35 22.06
CA ARG A 92 9.62 -8.78 22.31
C ARG A 92 10.61 -8.01 21.46
N TRP A 93 10.29 -7.84 20.18
CA TRP A 93 11.14 -7.08 19.24
C TRP A 93 11.31 -5.62 19.70
N CYS A 94 10.21 -4.95 20.08
CA CYS A 94 10.26 -3.57 20.57
C CYS A 94 11.07 -3.45 21.86
N HIS A 95 10.97 -4.40 22.79
CA HIS A 95 11.75 -4.42 24.02
C HIS A 95 13.24 -4.64 23.73
N ALA A 96 13.59 -5.54 22.82
CA ALA A 96 14.98 -5.78 22.40
C ALA A 96 15.62 -4.55 21.71
N HIS A 97 14.80 -3.66 21.14
CA HIS A 97 15.24 -2.45 20.44
C HIS A 97 14.73 -1.17 21.13
N ALA A 98 14.74 -1.16 22.48
CA ALA A 98 14.25 -0.04 23.30
C ALA A 98 15.07 1.25 23.11
N ASP A 99 16.26 1.16 22.51
CA ASP A 99 17.05 2.32 22.07
C ASP A 99 16.50 3.01 20.82
N LEU A 100 15.72 2.30 20.01
CA LEU A 100 15.11 2.80 18.77
C LEU A 100 13.67 3.19 18.95
N VAL A 101 12.88 2.34 19.62
CA VAL A 101 11.43 2.49 19.75
C VAL A 101 10.95 2.37 21.18
N SER A 102 9.88 3.09 21.51
CA SER A 102 9.17 2.99 22.79
C SER A 102 7.72 2.59 22.52
N LEU A 103 7.40 1.31 22.70
CA LEU A 103 6.04 0.80 22.48
C LEU A 103 5.06 1.45 23.47
N ARG A 104 3.96 1.99 22.95
CA ARG A 104 2.94 2.68 23.73
C ARG A 104 1.68 1.81 23.89
N GLY A 105 1.71 0.97 24.89
CA GLY A 105 0.67 -0.04 25.18
C GLY A 105 0.84 -1.29 24.31
N GLU A 106 -0.05 -2.25 24.53
CA GLU A 106 -0.08 -3.50 23.77
C GLU A 106 -0.54 -3.28 22.32
N PRO A 107 -0.15 -4.15 21.36
CA PRO A 107 -0.69 -4.12 20.01
C PRO A 107 -2.23 -4.16 20.01
N GLN A 108 -2.85 -3.20 19.33
CA GLN A 108 -4.30 -3.01 19.31
C GLN A 108 -4.91 -3.84 18.18
N LEU A 109 -5.72 -4.83 18.51
CA LEU A 109 -6.47 -5.61 17.55
C LEU A 109 -7.64 -4.80 16.99
N LEU A 110 -7.79 -4.79 15.67
CA LEU A 110 -8.91 -4.18 14.97
C LEU A 110 -9.40 -5.12 13.86
N PRO A 111 -10.71 -5.07 13.51
CA PRO A 111 -11.24 -5.86 12.40
C PRO A 111 -10.45 -5.68 11.12
N GLY A 112 -10.16 -6.79 10.43
CA GLY A 112 -9.53 -6.81 9.10
C GLY A 112 -10.53 -6.96 7.95
N GLY A 113 -10.00 -7.09 6.73
CA GLY A 113 -10.81 -7.23 5.51
C GLY A 113 -11.64 -5.99 5.19
N GLU A 114 -12.55 -6.09 4.21
CA GLU A 114 -13.36 -4.94 3.75
C GLU A 114 -14.31 -4.37 4.84
N ILE A 115 -14.58 -5.11 5.90
CA ILE A 115 -15.43 -4.64 7.00
C ILE A 115 -14.79 -3.47 7.77
N CYS A 116 -13.46 -3.44 7.88
CA CYS A 116 -12.74 -2.37 8.57
C CYS A 116 -12.86 -1.01 7.86
N LYS A 117 -13.16 -1.03 6.54
CA LYS A 117 -13.38 0.19 5.75
C LYS A 117 -14.81 0.73 5.83
N ARG A 118 -15.74 0.04 6.50
CA ARG A 118 -17.13 0.50 6.60
C ARG A 118 -17.25 1.69 7.57
N GLY A 119 -17.44 2.88 7.01
CA GLY A 119 -17.53 4.12 7.79
C GLY A 119 -16.18 4.55 8.38
N LEU A 120 -16.25 5.43 9.36
CA LEU A 120 -15.07 6.01 10.00
C LEU A 120 -14.72 5.37 11.37
N GLY A 121 -15.29 4.21 11.69
CA GLY A 121 -15.10 3.58 13.02
C GLY A 121 -13.64 3.22 13.31
N VAL A 122 -12.93 2.59 12.35
CA VAL A 122 -11.52 2.26 12.50
C VAL A 122 -10.64 3.52 12.56
N PRO A 123 -10.74 4.49 11.63
CA PRO A 123 -10.00 5.75 11.73
C PRO A 123 -10.21 6.47 13.06
N GLN A 124 -11.45 6.55 13.55
CA GLN A 124 -11.77 7.16 14.84
C GLN A 124 -11.11 6.41 15.99
N LYS A 125 -11.16 5.08 15.99
CA LYS A 125 -10.52 4.24 17.02
C LYS A 125 -9.00 4.46 17.05
N VAL A 126 -8.37 4.57 15.87
CA VAL A 126 -6.94 4.87 15.72
C VAL A 126 -6.62 6.21 16.41
N MET A 127 -7.34 7.28 16.05
CA MET A 127 -7.11 8.60 16.64
C MET A 127 -7.31 8.64 18.16
N VAL A 128 -8.41 8.04 18.65
CA VAL A 128 -8.73 8.03 20.09
C VAL A 128 -7.69 7.24 20.86
N THR A 129 -7.24 6.09 20.33
CA THR A 129 -6.22 5.27 20.99
C THR A 129 -4.86 5.99 21.01
N ALA A 130 -4.46 6.61 19.87
CA ALA A 130 -3.24 7.39 19.78
C ALA A 130 -3.22 8.54 20.80
N GLN A 131 -4.35 9.23 20.97
CA GLN A 131 -4.48 10.28 21.99
C GLN A 131 -4.37 9.75 23.42
N LYS A 132 -5.01 8.61 23.73
CA LYS A 132 -4.97 8.00 25.08
C LYS A 132 -3.56 7.63 25.52
N VAL A 133 -2.71 7.20 24.60
CA VAL A 133 -1.31 6.85 24.89
C VAL A 133 -0.35 8.02 24.64
N HIS A 134 -0.89 9.24 24.52
CA HIS A 134 -0.14 10.49 24.38
C HIS A 134 0.84 10.51 23.20
N LEU A 135 0.44 9.96 22.03
CA LEU A 135 1.24 10.14 20.81
C LEU A 135 1.21 11.61 20.36
N CYS A 136 2.28 12.03 19.75
CA CYS A 136 2.41 13.33 19.10
C CYS A 136 2.81 13.18 17.63
N ARG A 137 2.95 14.28 16.90
CA ARG A 137 3.34 14.26 15.47
C ARG A 137 4.72 13.64 15.19
N GLN A 138 5.57 13.50 16.21
CA GLN A 138 6.90 12.89 16.12
C GLN A 138 6.89 11.41 16.49
N SER A 139 5.73 10.87 16.85
CA SER A 139 5.51 9.45 17.12
C SER A 139 5.17 8.70 15.82
N GLN A 140 5.06 7.37 15.91
CA GLN A 140 4.70 6.52 14.77
C GLN A 140 3.46 5.65 15.08
N ILE A 141 2.69 5.37 14.04
CA ILE A 141 1.71 4.31 14.00
C ILE A 141 2.28 3.20 13.11
N TRP A 142 2.27 1.97 13.61
CA TRP A 142 2.59 0.77 12.85
C TRP A 142 1.29 0.04 12.52
N ALA A 143 1.01 -0.15 11.23
CA ALA A 143 -0.18 -0.84 10.74
C ALA A 143 0.22 -2.18 10.12
N ILE A 144 -0.26 -3.29 10.70
CA ILE A 144 0.08 -4.65 10.29
C ILE A 144 -1.20 -5.34 9.84
N GLY A 145 -1.37 -5.55 8.52
CA GLY A 145 -2.61 -6.12 8.00
C GLY A 145 -2.71 -6.11 6.47
N GLY A 146 -3.85 -6.52 5.95
CA GLY A 146 -4.19 -6.46 4.53
C GLY A 146 -4.46 -5.04 4.03
N GLY A 147 -4.60 -4.87 2.70
CA GLY A 147 -4.74 -3.55 2.07
C GLY A 147 -5.87 -2.70 2.65
N ALA A 148 -7.07 -3.27 2.82
CA ALA A 148 -8.20 -2.55 3.40
C ALA A 148 -7.91 -2.06 4.84
N PHE A 149 -7.20 -2.88 5.63
CA PHE A 149 -6.78 -2.52 6.98
C PHE A 149 -5.77 -1.37 6.96
N LEU A 150 -4.76 -1.46 6.08
CA LEU A 150 -3.75 -0.41 5.92
C LEU A 150 -4.38 0.93 5.51
N ASP A 151 -5.37 0.90 4.61
CA ASP A 151 -6.12 2.09 4.18
C ASP A 151 -6.89 2.74 5.33
N ALA A 152 -7.61 1.93 6.13
CA ALA A 152 -8.45 2.45 7.21
C ALA A 152 -7.59 3.00 8.38
N VAL A 153 -6.54 2.27 8.79
CA VAL A 153 -5.60 2.73 9.81
C VAL A 153 -4.82 3.95 9.30
N GLY A 154 -4.42 3.93 8.03
CA GLY A 154 -3.70 5.02 7.38
C GLY A 154 -4.54 6.31 7.32
N LEU A 155 -5.85 6.22 7.07
CA LEU A 155 -6.74 7.37 7.17
C LEU A 155 -6.76 7.93 8.58
N GLY A 156 -6.85 7.09 9.61
CA GLY A 156 -6.78 7.53 11.01
C GLY A 156 -5.46 8.22 11.35
N ALA A 157 -4.33 7.67 10.87
CA ALA A 157 -3.01 8.26 11.03
C ALA A 157 -2.88 9.62 10.32
N ALA A 158 -3.39 9.73 9.10
CA ALA A 158 -3.35 10.98 8.33
C ALA A 158 -4.21 12.09 8.94
N LEU A 159 -5.30 11.74 9.62
CA LEU A 159 -6.17 12.70 10.30
C LEU A 159 -5.67 13.11 11.68
N PHE A 160 -4.96 12.23 12.39
CA PHE A 160 -4.46 12.49 13.72
C PHE A 160 -3.42 13.63 13.72
N HIS A 161 -3.71 14.74 14.41
CA HIS A 161 -2.87 15.95 14.47
C HIS A 161 -2.41 16.49 13.10
N ARG A 162 -3.21 16.30 12.03
CA ARG A 162 -2.87 16.65 10.63
C ARG A 162 -1.76 15.79 10.03
N GLY A 163 -1.62 14.57 10.51
CA GLY A 163 -0.68 13.56 10.06
C GLY A 163 0.34 13.13 11.12
N ILE A 164 0.41 11.84 11.35
CA ILE A 164 1.45 11.16 12.11
C ILE A 164 2.14 10.14 11.21
N ALA A 165 3.42 9.90 11.42
CA ALA A 165 4.16 8.93 10.62
C ALA A 165 3.54 7.52 10.68
N LEU A 166 3.30 6.93 9.51
CA LEU A 166 2.73 5.60 9.35
C LEU A 166 3.76 4.64 8.76
N LEU A 167 4.10 3.58 9.48
CA LEU A 167 4.88 2.46 8.95
C LEU A 167 3.92 1.30 8.65
N ARG A 168 3.96 0.80 7.42
CA ARG A 168 3.07 -0.26 6.95
C ARG A 168 3.77 -1.60 6.91
N PHE A 169 3.08 -2.65 7.36
CA PHE A 169 3.50 -4.04 7.29
C PHE A 169 2.41 -4.86 6.58
N PRO A 170 2.45 -4.93 5.25
CA PRO A 170 1.45 -5.64 4.47
C PRO A 170 1.49 -7.14 4.73
N THR A 171 0.31 -7.76 4.97
CA THR A 171 0.20 -9.19 5.29
C THR A 171 -0.50 -10.02 4.21
N THR A 172 -0.91 -9.41 3.09
CA THR A 172 -1.54 -10.11 1.97
C THR A 172 -0.75 -9.91 0.68
N SER A 173 -0.87 -10.82 -0.27
CA SER A 173 -0.20 -10.72 -1.57
C SER A 173 -0.55 -9.42 -2.30
N LEU A 174 -1.85 -9.05 -2.30
CA LEU A 174 -2.33 -7.80 -2.88
C LEU A 174 -1.72 -6.57 -2.19
N ALA A 175 -1.63 -6.57 -0.86
CA ALA A 175 -1.08 -5.43 -0.14
C ALA A 175 0.44 -5.30 -0.33
N GLN A 176 1.17 -6.42 -0.44
CA GLN A 176 2.63 -6.38 -0.63
C GLN A 176 3.05 -5.89 -2.01
N CYS A 177 2.20 -6.03 -3.03
CA CYS A 177 2.56 -5.65 -4.40
C CYS A 177 1.88 -4.37 -4.92
N ASP A 178 0.78 -3.94 -4.30
CA ASP A 178 -0.05 -2.85 -4.80
C ASP A 178 -0.54 -1.93 -3.67
N SER A 179 -1.68 -2.26 -3.03
CA SER A 179 -2.40 -1.35 -2.14
C SER A 179 -1.60 -0.90 -0.91
N GLY A 180 -0.73 -1.75 -0.34
CA GLY A 180 0.12 -1.38 0.79
C GLY A 180 1.32 -0.52 0.41
N VAL A 181 1.72 -0.56 -0.86
CA VAL A 181 2.89 0.16 -1.41
C VAL A 181 2.52 1.58 -1.84
N GLY A 182 1.27 1.80 -2.24
CA GLY A 182 0.78 3.09 -2.74
C GLY A 182 0.63 4.16 -1.65
N VAL A 183 0.10 5.30 -2.05
CA VAL A 183 -0.04 6.51 -1.21
C VAL A 183 -1.48 6.78 -0.75
N LYS A 184 -2.41 5.90 -1.13
CA LYS A 184 -3.85 6.04 -0.85
C LYS A 184 -4.18 5.56 0.55
N ASN A 185 -5.13 6.24 1.21
CA ASN A 185 -5.76 5.81 2.46
C ASN A 185 -7.23 6.19 2.40
N GLY A 186 -8.13 5.32 2.90
CA GLY A 186 -9.53 5.66 2.81
C GLY A 186 -10.50 4.63 3.36
N CYS A 187 -11.75 5.04 3.48
CA CYS A 187 -12.87 4.25 3.93
C CYS A 187 -14.10 4.40 3.03
N ASN A 188 -14.98 3.42 3.09
CA ASN A 188 -16.25 3.41 2.39
C ASN A 188 -17.29 4.16 3.24
N LEU A 189 -18.02 5.10 2.66
CA LEU A 189 -19.01 5.88 3.36
C LEU A 189 -20.31 5.95 2.55
N GLY A 190 -21.46 5.82 3.20
CA GLY A 190 -22.75 5.88 2.53
C GLY A 190 -22.94 4.82 1.44
N GLY A 191 -22.28 3.67 1.53
CA GLY A 191 -22.32 2.61 0.50
C GLY A 191 -21.41 2.85 -0.70
N VAL A 192 -20.67 3.98 -0.73
CA VAL A 192 -19.73 4.31 -1.80
C VAL A 192 -18.31 3.92 -1.38
N LYS A 193 -17.62 3.17 -2.25
CA LYS A 193 -16.25 2.71 -2.02
C LYS A 193 -15.27 3.90 -2.02
N ASN A 194 -14.37 3.94 -1.03
CA ASN A 194 -13.30 4.94 -0.89
C ASN A 194 -13.77 6.41 -0.90
N LEU A 195 -15.02 6.70 -0.53
CA LEU A 195 -15.56 8.07 -0.56
C LEU A 195 -14.85 9.02 0.41
N ALA A 196 -14.43 8.53 1.58
CA ALA A 196 -13.64 9.27 2.53
C ALA A 196 -12.17 8.81 2.41
N GLY A 197 -11.29 9.67 1.94
CA GLY A 197 -9.90 9.29 1.74
C GLY A 197 -8.95 10.48 1.61
N VAL A 198 -7.66 10.17 1.72
CA VAL A 198 -6.56 11.11 1.55
C VAL A 198 -5.39 10.45 0.83
N PHE A 199 -4.63 11.22 0.09
CA PHE A 199 -3.31 10.82 -0.36
C PHE A 199 -2.29 11.23 0.72
N ALA A 200 -1.74 10.24 1.40
CA ALA A 200 -0.72 10.43 2.44
C ALA A 200 0.33 9.31 2.33
N PRO A 201 1.51 9.63 1.77
CA PRO A 201 2.60 8.68 1.69
C PRO A 201 2.98 8.13 3.07
N PRO A 202 3.26 6.81 3.19
CA PRO A 202 3.73 6.24 4.45
C PRO A 202 5.17 6.71 4.76
N LEU A 203 5.61 6.52 5.98
CA LEU A 203 7.01 6.63 6.37
C LEU A 203 7.88 5.58 5.65
N GLY A 204 7.33 4.39 5.48
CA GLY A 204 7.93 3.28 4.79
C GLY A 204 6.98 2.08 4.75
N VAL A 205 7.36 1.08 3.97
CA VAL A 205 6.66 -0.19 3.84
C VAL A 205 7.65 -1.31 4.09
N ILE A 206 7.37 -2.18 5.04
CA ILE A 206 8.21 -3.34 5.36
C ILE A 206 7.43 -4.60 4.97
N ASN A 207 7.80 -5.20 3.87
CA ASN A 207 7.20 -6.43 3.37
C ASN A 207 7.93 -7.66 3.92
N ASP A 208 7.16 -8.62 4.39
CA ASP A 208 7.65 -9.95 4.76
C ASP A 208 6.83 -11.03 4.02
N PRO A 209 7.39 -11.67 2.98
CA PRO A 209 6.67 -12.71 2.25
C PRO A 209 6.26 -13.91 3.11
N VAL A 210 6.89 -14.14 4.27
CA VAL A 210 6.53 -15.23 5.18
C VAL A 210 5.12 -15.03 5.76
N PHE A 211 4.66 -13.78 5.92
CA PHE A 211 3.28 -13.50 6.35
C PHE A 211 2.22 -14.09 5.41
N LEU A 212 2.57 -14.32 4.14
CA LEU A 212 1.64 -14.88 3.16
C LEU A 212 1.38 -16.37 3.35
N THR A 213 2.19 -17.07 4.14
CA THR A 213 2.05 -18.52 4.34
C THR A 213 0.76 -18.90 5.06
N THR A 214 0.14 -17.96 5.78
CA THR A 214 -1.13 -18.14 6.48
C THR A 214 -2.36 -17.81 5.64
N LEU A 215 -2.19 -17.23 4.45
CA LEU A 215 -3.31 -16.86 3.59
C LEU A 215 -4.10 -18.07 3.10
N SER A 216 -5.40 -17.89 2.90
CA SER A 216 -6.19 -18.82 2.09
C SER A 216 -5.66 -18.84 0.65
N GLN A 217 -5.92 -19.92 -0.10
CA GLN A 217 -5.55 -19.99 -1.52
C GLN A 217 -6.14 -18.81 -2.32
N ARG A 218 -7.33 -18.42 -1.98
CA ARG A 218 -8.06 -17.33 -2.61
C ARG A 218 -7.38 -15.98 -2.39
N ASP A 219 -6.91 -15.70 -1.17
CA ASP A 219 -6.18 -14.47 -0.84
C ASP A 219 -4.75 -14.47 -1.39
N TRP A 220 -4.11 -15.64 -1.43
CA TRP A 220 -2.82 -15.84 -2.06
C TRP A 220 -2.84 -15.43 -3.54
N LEU A 221 -3.89 -15.82 -4.27
CA LEU A 221 -4.01 -15.55 -5.70
C LEU A 221 -4.36 -14.08 -6.02
N CYS A 222 -5.00 -13.35 -5.09
CA CYS A 222 -5.48 -11.99 -5.37
C CYS A 222 -4.39 -11.01 -5.84
N GLY A 223 -3.18 -11.08 -5.28
CA GLY A 223 -2.06 -10.24 -5.72
C GLY A 223 -1.54 -10.57 -7.12
N ILE A 224 -1.78 -11.80 -7.62
CA ILE A 224 -1.35 -12.20 -8.96
C ILE A 224 -2.11 -11.43 -10.04
N ALA A 225 -3.38 -11.11 -9.80
CA ALA A 225 -4.19 -10.33 -10.75
C ALA A 225 -3.60 -8.93 -10.97
N GLU A 226 -3.14 -8.27 -9.91
CA GLU A 226 -2.49 -6.97 -10.01
C GLU A 226 -1.13 -7.05 -10.70
N ALA A 227 -0.34 -8.06 -10.37
CA ALA A 227 0.93 -8.30 -11.06
C ALA A 227 0.71 -8.53 -12.56
N PHE A 228 -0.34 -9.25 -12.93
CA PHE A 228 -0.71 -9.48 -14.31
C PHE A 228 -1.15 -8.17 -15.00
N LYS A 229 -1.94 -7.35 -14.31
CA LYS A 229 -2.34 -6.02 -14.82
C LYS A 229 -1.14 -5.15 -15.18
N VAL A 230 -0.24 -4.93 -14.22
CA VAL A 230 0.93 -4.06 -14.47
C VAL A 230 1.89 -4.65 -15.49
N ALA A 231 1.99 -5.98 -15.56
CA ALA A 231 2.81 -6.66 -16.56
C ALA A 231 2.30 -6.44 -17.98
N ILE A 232 0.98 -6.50 -18.20
CA ILE A 232 0.39 -6.19 -19.53
C ILE A 232 0.66 -4.74 -19.92
N ILE A 233 0.57 -3.82 -18.96
CA ILE A 233 0.64 -2.38 -19.25
C ILE A 233 2.09 -1.93 -19.47
N GLU A 234 3.05 -2.42 -18.69
CA GLU A 234 4.38 -1.81 -18.59
C GLU A 234 5.55 -2.78 -18.80
N ASP A 235 5.34 -4.11 -18.68
CA ASP A 235 6.47 -5.07 -18.62
C ASP A 235 6.16 -6.41 -19.31
N LEU A 236 6.26 -6.45 -20.63
CA LEU A 236 6.07 -7.66 -21.42
C LEU A 236 6.98 -8.84 -20.99
N PRO A 237 8.28 -8.66 -20.70
CA PRO A 237 9.10 -9.71 -20.11
C PRO A 237 8.53 -10.28 -18.81
N PHE A 238 7.97 -9.44 -17.94
CA PHE A 238 7.34 -9.88 -16.70
C PHE A 238 6.04 -10.65 -16.97
N LEU A 239 5.26 -10.26 -17.98
CA LEU A 239 4.07 -10.99 -18.43
C LEU A 239 4.43 -12.43 -18.85
N HIS A 240 5.47 -12.58 -19.68
CA HIS A 240 5.97 -13.90 -20.07
C HIS A 240 6.49 -14.71 -18.90
N TRP A 241 7.17 -14.04 -17.96
CA TRP A 241 7.63 -14.69 -16.72
C TRP A 241 6.46 -15.21 -15.87
N LEU A 242 5.39 -14.41 -15.70
CA LEU A 242 4.17 -14.81 -14.99
C LEU A 242 3.52 -16.03 -15.65
N ALA A 243 3.35 -16.01 -16.97
CA ALA A 243 2.78 -17.13 -17.73
C ALA A 243 3.60 -18.42 -17.53
N LYS A 244 4.93 -18.34 -17.56
CA LYS A 244 5.84 -19.48 -17.34
C LYS A 244 5.78 -20.04 -15.92
N HIS A 245 5.53 -19.17 -14.92
CA HIS A 245 5.54 -19.54 -13.51
C HIS A 245 4.15 -19.73 -12.90
N ALA A 246 3.11 -19.88 -13.72
CA ALA A 246 1.73 -20.04 -13.26
C ALA A 246 1.56 -21.20 -12.25
N ARG A 247 2.08 -22.39 -12.56
CA ARG A 247 2.00 -23.57 -11.67
C ARG A 247 2.71 -23.35 -10.32
N PRO A 248 3.98 -22.87 -10.26
CA PRO A 248 4.62 -22.54 -8.98
C PRO A 248 3.86 -21.49 -8.18
N LEU A 249 3.31 -20.46 -8.82
CA LEU A 249 2.53 -19.41 -8.15
C LEU A 249 1.25 -19.98 -7.54
N GLN A 250 0.49 -20.79 -8.28
CA GLN A 250 -0.69 -21.50 -7.76
C GLN A 250 -0.31 -22.53 -6.68
N GLY A 251 0.83 -23.20 -6.83
CA GLY A 251 1.37 -24.17 -5.88
C GLY A 251 1.99 -23.57 -4.62
N ARG A 252 1.82 -22.26 -4.41
CA ARG A 252 2.28 -21.53 -3.22
C ARG A 252 3.79 -21.57 -2.98
N HIS A 253 4.58 -21.59 -4.04
CA HIS A 253 6.03 -21.49 -3.93
C HIS A 253 6.42 -20.07 -3.49
N LEU A 254 6.78 -19.93 -2.21
CA LEU A 254 7.01 -18.62 -1.57
C LEU A 254 8.11 -17.81 -2.26
N SER A 255 9.19 -18.42 -2.70
CA SER A 255 10.29 -17.74 -3.40
C SER A 255 9.86 -17.16 -4.74
N VAL A 256 8.99 -17.86 -5.47
CA VAL A 256 8.43 -17.38 -6.75
C VAL A 256 7.45 -16.25 -6.51
N MET A 257 6.60 -16.38 -5.49
CA MET A 257 5.70 -15.32 -5.06
C MET A 257 6.49 -14.07 -4.63
N ALA A 258 7.52 -14.21 -3.82
CA ALA A 258 8.35 -13.08 -3.37
C ALA A 258 9.00 -12.32 -4.55
N TYR A 259 9.47 -13.03 -5.58
CA TYR A 259 9.99 -12.39 -6.79
C TYR A 259 8.89 -11.60 -7.52
N MET A 260 7.71 -12.21 -7.72
CA MET A 260 6.57 -11.57 -8.36
C MET A 260 6.17 -10.28 -7.62
N LEU A 261 6.04 -10.36 -6.30
CA LEU A 261 5.65 -9.22 -5.46
C LEU A 261 6.66 -8.07 -5.56
N LYS A 262 7.96 -8.39 -5.49
CA LYS A 262 9.03 -7.38 -5.63
C LYS A 262 8.97 -6.68 -6.98
N ARG A 263 8.78 -7.42 -8.07
CA ARG A 263 8.69 -6.84 -9.41
C ARG A 263 7.45 -5.98 -9.59
N CYS A 264 6.29 -6.48 -9.14
CA CYS A 264 5.03 -5.73 -9.18
C CYS A 264 5.11 -4.43 -8.35
N ALA A 265 5.59 -4.51 -7.10
CA ALA A 265 5.77 -3.35 -6.25
C ALA A 265 6.74 -2.30 -6.87
N ALA A 266 7.82 -2.76 -7.50
CA ALA A 266 8.77 -1.88 -8.18
C ALA A 266 8.10 -1.12 -9.34
N LEU A 267 7.30 -1.79 -10.16
CA LEU A 267 6.54 -1.17 -11.25
C LEU A 267 5.51 -0.17 -10.71
N HIS A 268 4.81 -0.52 -9.62
CA HIS A 268 3.86 0.39 -8.99
C HIS A 268 4.53 1.66 -8.42
N VAL A 269 5.66 1.51 -7.72
CA VAL A 269 6.44 2.65 -7.21
C VAL A 269 6.98 3.50 -8.37
N GLN A 270 7.47 2.86 -9.43
CA GLN A 270 7.96 3.55 -10.62
C GLN A 270 6.84 4.37 -11.30
N HIS A 271 5.63 3.84 -11.35
CA HIS A 271 4.47 4.56 -11.86
C HIS A 271 4.16 5.81 -11.02
N ILE A 272 4.12 5.69 -9.68
CA ILE A 272 3.92 6.83 -8.76
C ILE A 272 5.02 7.88 -8.96
N GLN A 273 6.27 7.44 -9.11
CA GLN A 273 7.45 8.29 -9.22
C GLN A 273 7.53 9.06 -10.54
N ASN A 274 7.23 8.36 -11.64
CA ASN A 274 7.49 8.85 -13.01
C ASN A 274 6.22 9.31 -13.73
N GLY A 275 5.05 8.98 -13.22
CA GLY A 275 3.76 9.33 -13.85
C GLY A 275 3.43 10.82 -13.82
N GLY A 276 4.18 11.63 -13.08
CA GLY A 276 3.99 13.08 -12.99
C GLY A 276 2.75 13.53 -12.17
N ASP A 277 1.93 12.58 -11.74
CA ASP A 277 0.73 12.81 -10.94
C ASP A 277 0.59 11.76 -9.82
N PRO A 278 1.48 11.80 -8.81
CA PRO A 278 1.53 10.78 -7.76
C PRO A 278 0.26 10.71 -6.90
N PHE A 279 -0.56 11.76 -6.91
CA PHE A 279 -1.83 11.85 -6.18
C PHE A 279 -3.06 11.73 -7.08
N GLU A 280 -2.88 11.35 -8.34
CA GLU A 280 -3.95 11.06 -9.30
C GLU A 280 -5.00 12.18 -9.44
N PHE A 281 -4.56 13.45 -9.39
CA PHE A 281 -5.45 14.58 -9.59
C PHE A 281 -6.09 14.60 -10.99
N GLY A 282 -5.37 14.09 -11.99
CA GLY A 282 -5.86 13.96 -13.35
C GLY A 282 -6.50 12.61 -13.61
N SER A 283 -5.77 11.53 -13.44
CA SER A 283 -6.23 10.17 -13.75
C SER A 283 -5.31 9.09 -13.17
N ALA A 284 -5.89 7.99 -12.71
CA ALA A 284 -5.14 6.77 -12.34
C ALA A 284 -4.70 5.94 -13.56
N ARG A 285 -4.95 6.41 -14.80
CA ARG A 285 -4.55 5.71 -16.02
C ARG A 285 -3.02 5.63 -16.14
N PRO A 286 -2.46 4.51 -16.60
CA PRO A 286 -3.15 3.30 -17.13
C PRO A 286 -3.58 2.27 -16.08
N LEU A 287 -3.36 2.50 -14.77
CA LEU A 287 -3.65 1.53 -13.70
C LEU A 287 -5.14 1.18 -13.55
N ASP A 288 -6.04 1.95 -14.20
CA ASP A 288 -7.48 1.65 -14.24
C ASP A 288 -7.85 0.46 -15.14
N PHE A 289 -6.90 -0.11 -15.88
CA PHE A 289 -7.14 -1.28 -16.72
C PHE A 289 -7.74 -2.42 -15.90
N GLY A 290 -8.86 -2.96 -16.33
CA GLY A 290 -9.64 -3.97 -15.62
C GLY A 290 -10.45 -3.47 -14.41
N HIS A 291 -10.24 -2.22 -13.94
CA HIS A 291 -10.79 -1.76 -12.66
C HIS A 291 -12.21 -1.19 -12.74
N TRP A 292 -12.60 -0.57 -13.85
CA TRP A 292 -13.94 0.01 -13.97
C TRP A 292 -15.05 -1.03 -13.81
N SER A 293 -14.88 -2.21 -14.42
CA SER A 293 -15.82 -3.34 -14.27
C SER A 293 -15.61 -4.06 -12.94
N ALA A 294 -14.35 -4.20 -12.46
CA ALA A 294 -14.04 -4.85 -11.20
C ALA A 294 -14.77 -4.19 -10.01
N HIS A 295 -14.68 -2.88 -9.86
CA HIS A 295 -15.38 -2.15 -8.78
C HIS A 295 -16.89 -2.32 -8.83
N LYS A 296 -17.45 -2.41 -10.04
CA LYS A 296 -18.89 -2.68 -10.21
C LYS A 296 -19.23 -4.10 -9.79
N LEU A 297 -18.44 -5.09 -10.18
CA LEU A 297 -18.59 -6.50 -9.80
C LEU A 297 -18.49 -6.72 -8.30
N GLU A 298 -17.52 -6.09 -7.63
CA GLU A 298 -17.40 -6.10 -6.17
C GLU A 298 -18.69 -5.63 -5.50
N SER A 299 -19.22 -4.49 -5.95
CA SER A 299 -20.45 -3.91 -5.40
C SER A 299 -21.69 -4.79 -5.69
N MET A 300 -21.83 -5.29 -6.90
CA MET A 300 -22.95 -6.15 -7.32
C MET A 300 -22.97 -7.47 -6.56
N SER A 301 -21.79 -8.05 -6.31
CA SER A 301 -21.63 -9.28 -5.52
C SER A 301 -21.74 -9.06 -4.00
N ARG A 302 -21.99 -7.82 -3.56
CA ARG A 302 -21.94 -7.41 -2.15
C ARG A 302 -20.63 -7.81 -1.47
N PHE A 303 -19.52 -7.66 -2.22
CA PHE A 303 -18.16 -8.04 -1.82
C PHE A 303 -17.94 -9.54 -1.59
N ALA A 304 -18.80 -10.41 -2.15
CA ALA A 304 -18.57 -11.85 -2.20
C ALA A 304 -17.40 -12.21 -3.14
N LEU A 305 -17.27 -11.46 -4.25
CA LEU A 305 -16.05 -11.47 -5.08
C LEU A 305 -14.97 -10.63 -4.38
N LYS A 306 -13.78 -11.20 -4.23
CA LYS A 306 -12.61 -10.48 -3.75
C LYS A 306 -12.05 -9.59 -4.86
N HIS A 307 -11.34 -8.53 -4.47
CA HIS A 307 -10.81 -7.55 -5.40
C HIS A 307 -10.00 -8.17 -6.55
N GLY A 308 -9.00 -9.02 -6.27
CA GLY A 308 -8.21 -9.67 -7.32
C GLY A 308 -9.02 -10.58 -8.26
N GLU A 309 -10.10 -11.19 -7.76
CA GLU A 309 -11.04 -11.95 -8.59
C GLU A 309 -11.78 -11.03 -9.56
N ALA A 310 -12.32 -9.94 -9.03
CA ALA A 310 -13.03 -8.95 -9.83
C ALA A 310 -12.12 -8.30 -10.88
N VAL A 311 -10.87 -7.97 -10.51
CA VAL A 311 -9.86 -7.43 -11.42
C VAL A 311 -9.50 -8.43 -12.52
N SER A 312 -9.36 -9.72 -12.22
CA SER A 312 -9.12 -10.74 -13.24
C SER A 312 -10.23 -10.81 -14.29
N ILE A 313 -11.49 -10.70 -13.84
CA ILE A 313 -12.64 -10.63 -14.76
C ILE A 313 -12.58 -9.34 -15.60
N GLY A 314 -12.31 -8.21 -14.95
CA GLY A 314 -12.22 -6.93 -15.62
C GLY A 314 -11.13 -6.89 -16.69
N ILE A 315 -9.95 -7.41 -16.40
CA ILE A 315 -8.86 -7.54 -17.37
C ILE A 315 -9.30 -8.40 -18.57
N ALA A 316 -10.00 -9.51 -18.32
CA ALA A 316 -10.48 -10.36 -19.42
C ALA A 316 -11.51 -9.65 -20.31
N ILE A 317 -12.39 -8.82 -19.73
CA ILE A 317 -13.34 -7.99 -20.47
C ILE A 317 -12.59 -6.96 -21.32
N ASP A 318 -11.63 -6.24 -20.74
CA ASP A 318 -10.87 -5.19 -21.43
C ASP A 318 -10.02 -5.76 -22.57
N LEU A 319 -9.40 -6.93 -22.37
CA LEU A 319 -8.67 -7.62 -23.45
C LEU A 319 -9.57 -8.03 -24.62
N LYS A 320 -10.73 -8.60 -24.33
CA LYS A 320 -11.71 -8.96 -25.40
C LYS A 320 -12.21 -7.72 -26.13
N TYR A 321 -12.49 -6.64 -25.40
CA TYR A 321 -12.90 -5.38 -26.00
C TYR A 321 -11.78 -4.80 -26.88
N ALA A 322 -10.54 -4.74 -26.39
CA ALA A 322 -9.40 -4.22 -27.12
C ALA A 322 -9.16 -4.98 -28.43
N ALA A 323 -9.30 -6.31 -28.44
CA ALA A 323 -9.23 -7.12 -29.66
C ALA A 323 -10.40 -6.85 -30.60
N ALA A 324 -11.63 -6.74 -30.08
CA ALA A 324 -12.81 -6.50 -30.90
C ALA A 324 -12.78 -5.15 -31.63
N VAL A 325 -12.16 -4.12 -31.03
CA VAL A 325 -12.01 -2.80 -31.64
C VAL A 325 -10.66 -2.60 -32.37
N GLY A 326 -9.83 -3.65 -32.46
CA GLY A 326 -8.58 -3.64 -33.20
C GLY A 326 -7.40 -2.91 -32.54
N LEU A 327 -7.45 -2.68 -31.22
CA LEU A 327 -6.35 -2.08 -30.46
C LEU A 327 -5.18 -3.07 -30.23
N ILE A 328 -5.49 -4.36 -30.12
CA ILE A 328 -4.53 -5.46 -30.04
C ILE A 328 -4.92 -6.58 -31.01
N SER A 329 -3.98 -7.44 -31.37
CA SER A 329 -4.29 -8.61 -32.19
C SER A 329 -5.10 -9.66 -31.40
N ASN A 330 -5.91 -10.46 -32.08
CA ASN A 330 -6.61 -11.60 -31.45
C ASN A 330 -5.62 -12.58 -30.82
N ALA A 331 -4.46 -12.80 -31.42
CA ALA A 331 -3.44 -13.70 -30.91
C ALA A 331 -2.86 -13.19 -29.58
N ASP A 332 -2.59 -11.89 -29.44
CA ASP A 332 -2.11 -11.28 -28.19
C ASP A 332 -3.19 -11.35 -27.10
N ALA A 333 -4.45 -11.09 -27.47
CA ALA A 333 -5.57 -11.21 -26.53
C ALA A 333 -5.72 -12.64 -26.01
N GLU A 334 -5.68 -13.63 -26.88
CA GLU A 334 -5.76 -15.06 -26.52
C GLU A 334 -4.59 -15.49 -25.66
N PHE A 335 -3.37 -15.07 -25.97
CA PHE A 335 -2.18 -15.32 -25.14
C PHE A 335 -2.40 -14.80 -23.71
N CYS A 336 -2.80 -13.53 -23.57
CA CYS A 336 -3.05 -12.90 -22.28
C CYS A 336 -4.19 -13.58 -21.53
N LEU A 337 -5.31 -13.89 -22.18
CA LEU A 337 -6.45 -14.59 -21.56
C LEU A 337 -6.08 -15.98 -21.07
N HIS A 338 -5.34 -16.75 -21.87
CA HIS A 338 -4.86 -18.08 -21.49
C HIS A 338 -3.87 -18.01 -20.32
N ALA A 339 -2.94 -17.04 -20.33
CA ALA A 339 -2.01 -16.82 -19.23
C ALA A 339 -2.77 -16.44 -17.94
N LEU A 340 -3.76 -15.56 -18.02
CA LEU A 340 -4.59 -15.16 -16.89
C LEU A 340 -5.38 -16.33 -16.29
N GLN A 341 -6.00 -17.16 -17.12
CA GLN A 341 -6.70 -18.39 -16.70
C GLN A 341 -5.79 -19.35 -15.96
N ASN A 342 -4.56 -19.52 -16.44
CA ASN A 342 -3.57 -20.39 -15.82
C ASN A 342 -2.96 -19.83 -14.52
N LEU A 343 -3.06 -18.52 -14.31
CA LEU A 343 -2.47 -17.85 -13.14
C LEU A 343 -3.43 -17.71 -11.98
N THR A 344 -4.72 -17.50 -12.26
CA THR A 344 -5.58 -16.94 -11.22
C THR A 344 -6.70 -17.88 -10.81
N PHE A 345 -7.82 -17.84 -11.47
CA PHE A 345 -9.03 -18.39 -10.92
C PHE A 345 -9.76 -19.22 -11.97
N PRO A 346 -10.45 -20.28 -11.59
CA PRO A 346 -11.16 -21.15 -12.52
C PRO A 346 -12.43 -20.47 -13.08
N TYR A 347 -12.31 -19.27 -13.64
CA TYR A 347 -13.45 -18.56 -14.28
C TYR A 347 -13.80 -19.10 -15.67
N GLY A 348 -13.13 -20.10 -16.17
CA GLY A 348 -13.32 -20.67 -17.51
C GLY A 348 -14.69 -21.25 -17.83
N ARG A 349 -15.69 -21.14 -16.93
CA ARG A 349 -17.07 -21.56 -17.18
C ARG A 349 -18.09 -20.39 -17.12
N ALA A 350 -17.65 -19.18 -16.84
CA ALA A 350 -18.52 -18.01 -16.65
C ALA A 350 -18.31 -16.89 -17.68
N LEU A 351 -17.38 -17.04 -18.61
CA LEU A 351 -17.14 -16.20 -19.78
C LEU A 351 -17.34 -17.07 -21.03
#